data_bb9f3b73033aaa76abd3eb5b73db1e8f
#
_entry.id   bb9f3b73033aaa76abd3eb5b73db1e8f
#
_cell.length_a   1.000
_cell.length_b   1.000
_cell.length_c   1.000
_cell.angle_alpha   90.00
_cell.angle_beta   90.00
_cell.angle_gamma   90.00
#
_symmetry.space_group_name_H-M   'P 1'
#
loop_
_entity.id
_entity.type
_entity.pdbx_description
1 polymer ?
#
loop_
_entity_poly.entity_id
_entity_poly.type
_entity_poly.pdbx_seq_one_letter_code
_entity_poly.pdbx_strand_id
1 'polypeptide(L)'
;MQYYAAPMEGLTDRVWRQAQQKWFGPEGTAHRYYAPFLSPPENRVLIKKKMAELAPAANPGAPVIPQLLAKDGELAAWMIGELRALGYTEVNLNLGCPSGTVTAKGKGSGMLRDPAVLDAFLDAVFSHAEGPISVKTRLGVSSPDEFAAILDIYDRYPICELTIHPRVMRQLYRGQADRAAFAEALPRCTMPVCYNGDVTTPEELHALETQFPQLSGIMIGRGFIADPALLRRARDGTGASREELRGYLDDLYHGYTELFGSAGCAVSRMKAHWFYLIHRFAGSEKLEKQLRKAREPWEYEVLVNQIFTLPML
;
A
#
# COMPACT_ATOMS: atom_id res chain seq x y z
N MET A 1 -4.97 9.77 15.71
CA MET A 1 -4.51 8.63 14.91
C MET A 1 -4.49 9.04 13.44
N GLN A 2 -3.44 8.70 12.68
CA GLN A 2 -3.38 8.93 11.23
C GLN A 2 -3.75 7.63 10.49
N TYR A 3 -4.35 7.74 9.30
CA TYR A 3 -4.68 6.58 8.47
C TYR A 3 -3.97 6.69 7.13
N TYR A 4 -3.29 5.60 6.72
CA TYR A 4 -2.47 5.59 5.52
C TYR A 4 -2.96 4.52 4.53
N ALA A 5 -2.93 4.83 3.25
CA ALA A 5 -3.15 3.85 2.20
C ALA A 5 -1.85 3.10 1.92
N ALA A 6 -1.88 1.77 2.04
CA ALA A 6 -0.72 0.93 1.81
C ALA A 6 -0.31 0.89 0.33
N PRO A 7 0.99 0.81 0.02
CA PRO A 7 1.47 0.60 -1.33
C PRO A 7 1.15 -0.82 -1.80
N MET A 8 0.28 -0.97 -2.77
CA MET A 8 -0.12 -2.25 -3.36
C MET A 8 0.09 -2.22 -4.87
N GLU A 9 1.10 -2.96 -5.34
CA GLU A 9 1.43 -3.03 -6.77
C GLU A 9 0.23 -3.44 -7.59
N GLY A 10 -0.09 -2.65 -8.61
CA GLY A 10 -1.22 -2.87 -9.48
C GLY A 10 -2.60 -2.54 -8.91
N LEU A 11 -2.71 -1.96 -7.71
CA LEU A 11 -3.99 -1.62 -7.07
C LEU A 11 -4.04 -0.16 -6.59
N THR A 12 -3.00 0.34 -5.91
CA THR A 12 -3.03 1.69 -5.32
C THR A 12 -2.20 2.70 -6.11
N ASP A 13 -2.26 2.60 -7.44
CA ASP A 13 -1.64 3.52 -8.37
C ASP A 13 -2.37 4.88 -8.44
N ARG A 14 -1.86 5.80 -9.26
CA ARG A 14 -2.41 7.16 -9.37
C ARG A 14 -3.89 7.19 -9.76
N VAL A 15 -4.35 6.25 -10.61
CA VAL A 15 -5.76 6.19 -11.04
C VAL A 15 -6.65 5.88 -9.83
N TRP A 16 -6.23 4.91 -9.04
CA TRP A 16 -6.94 4.58 -7.80
C TRP A 16 -6.93 5.74 -6.80
N ARG A 17 -5.78 6.39 -6.59
CA ARG A 17 -5.69 7.52 -5.66
C ARG A 17 -6.58 8.70 -6.06
N GLN A 18 -6.63 9.02 -7.35
CA GLN A 18 -7.50 10.06 -7.90
C GLN A 18 -8.98 9.74 -7.67
N ALA A 19 -9.41 8.51 -8.00
CA ALA A 19 -10.80 8.09 -7.77
C ALA A 19 -11.14 8.09 -6.27
N GLN A 20 -10.23 7.60 -5.42
CA GLN A 20 -10.43 7.57 -3.97
C GLN A 20 -10.59 8.99 -3.40
N GLN A 21 -9.77 9.96 -3.83
CA GLN A 21 -9.89 11.35 -3.43
C GLN A 21 -11.17 12.01 -3.92
N LYS A 22 -11.54 11.76 -5.17
CA LYS A 22 -12.74 12.36 -5.78
C LYS A 22 -14.03 11.92 -5.09
N TRP A 23 -14.15 10.63 -4.78
CA TRP A 23 -15.42 10.05 -4.33
C TRP A 23 -15.54 9.96 -2.80
N PHE A 24 -14.42 9.84 -2.08
CA PHE A 24 -14.42 9.62 -0.63
C PHE A 24 -13.60 10.65 0.16
N GLY A 25 -12.95 11.63 -0.52
CA GLY A 25 -12.19 12.70 0.11
C GLY A 25 -13.06 13.87 0.62
N PRO A 26 -12.49 14.79 1.40
CA PRO A 26 -11.24 14.65 2.14
C PRO A 26 -11.37 13.89 3.47
N GLU A 27 -12.60 13.73 4.00
CA GLU A 27 -12.85 13.19 5.34
C GLU A 27 -12.97 11.65 5.40
N GLY A 28 -13.21 11.01 4.26
CA GLY A 28 -13.37 9.56 4.15
C GLY A 28 -12.14 8.84 3.60
N THR A 29 -11.03 9.55 3.34
CA THR A 29 -9.84 8.99 2.70
C THR A 29 -8.64 8.92 3.63
N ALA A 30 -7.59 8.26 3.16
CA ALA A 30 -6.32 8.21 3.86
C ALA A 30 -5.67 9.60 3.96
N HIS A 31 -5.04 9.88 5.10
CA HIS A 31 -4.25 11.10 5.31
C HIS A 31 -2.96 11.11 4.48
N ARG A 32 -2.44 9.92 4.13
CA ARG A 32 -1.27 9.72 3.26
C ARG A 32 -1.46 8.49 2.38
N TYR A 33 -0.96 8.57 1.16
CA TYR A 33 -0.96 7.48 0.18
C TYR A 33 0.46 7.04 -0.11
N TYR A 34 0.82 5.84 0.28
CA TYR A 34 2.11 5.28 -0.11
C TYR A 34 2.00 4.73 -1.53
N ALA A 35 2.79 5.28 -2.44
CA ALA A 35 2.77 4.84 -3.84
C ALA A 35 3.35 3.42 -3.98
N PRO A 36 2.86 2.61 -4.94
CA PRO A 36 3.56 1.39 -5.33
C PRO A 36 5.03 1.65 -5.60
N PHE A 37 5.88 0.72 -5.20
CA PHE A 37 7.31 0.96 -5.15
C PHE A 37 7.95 1.23 -6.53
N LEU A 38 8.92 2.13 -6.54
CA LEU A 38 9.87 2.32 -7.63
C LEU A 38 11.19 1.60 -7.31
N SER A 39 11.83 1.01 -8.33
CA SER A 39 13.22 0.57 -8.20
C SER A 39 14.13 1.57 -8.89
N PRO A 40 15.16 2.07 -8.21
CA PRO A 40 16.16 2.93 -8.83
C PRO A 40 16.81 2.23 -10.03
N PRO A 41 16.96 2.91 -11.18
CA PRO A 41 17.66 2.37 -12.33
C PRO A 41 19.18 2.41 -12.12
N GLU A 42 19.89 1.33 -12.47
CA GLU A 42 21.35 1.20 -12.26
C GLU A 42 22.14 2.29 -13.02
N ASN A 43 21.64 2.72 -14.18
CA ASN A 43 22.26 3.77 -15.00
C ASN A 43 21.93 5.20 -14.54
N ARG A 44 21.22 5.38 -13.43
CA ARG A 44 20.75 6.67 -12.90
C ARG A 44 19.96 7.53 -13.92
N VAL A 45 19.23 6.88 -14.83
CA VAL A 45 18.36 7.58 -15.81
C VAL A 45 16.89 7.34 -15.46
N LEU A 46 16.17 8.42 -15.13
CA LEU A 46 14.76 8.33 -14.77
C LEU A 46 13.89 8.00 -15.99
N ILE A 47 13.05 6.98 -15.86
CA ILE A 47 12.11 6.59 -16.90
C ILE A 47 10.85 7.44 -16.77
N LYS A 48 10.59 8.35 -17.72
CA LYS A 48 9.43 9.28 -17.71
C LYS A 48 8.10 8.58 -17.37
N LYS A 49 7.84 7.41 -17.96
CA LYS A 49 6.61 6.66 -17.71
C LYS A 49 6.45 6.23 -16.24
N LYS A 50 7.55 5.84 -15.57
CA LYS A 50 7.52 5.48 -14.15
C LYS A 50 7.39 6.71 -13.27
N MET A 51 8.04 7.81 -13.64
CA MET A 51 7.94 9.07 -12.90
C MET A 51 6.57 9.74 -13.07
N ALA A 52 5.84 9.45 -14.16
CA ALA A 52 4.47 9.92 -14.34
C ALA A 52 3.50 9.46 -13.23
N GLU A 53 3.78 8.32 -12.59
CA GLU A 53 3.04 7.82 -11.42
C GLU A 53 3.13 8.78 -10.23
N LEU A 54 4.28 9.44 -10.08
CA LEU A 54 4.58 10.35 -8.97
C LEU A 54 4.56 11.84 -9.38
N ALA A 55 4.22 12.17 -10.62
CA ALA A 55 4.13 13.57 -11.01
C ALA A 55 3.11 14.30 -10.13
N PRO A 56 3.44 15.47 -9.52
CA PRO A 56 2.50 16.20 -8.65
C PRO A 56 1.15 16.47 -9.35
N ALA A 57 1.18 16.83 -10.63
CA ALA A 57 -0.02 17.05 -11.44
C ALA A 57 -0.88 15.78 -11.63
N ALA A 58 -0.30 14.60 -11.46
CA ALA A 58 -1.01 13.32 -11.55
C ALA A 58 -1.60 12.86 -10.20
N ASN A 59 -1.40 13.63 -9.14
CA ASN A 59 -1.86 13.29 -7.79
C ASN A 59 -2.50 14.51 -7.09
N PRO A 60 -3.45 15.22 -7.74
CA PRO A 60 -4.02 16.44 -7.18
C PRO A 60 -4.73 16.14 -5.85
N GLY A 61 -4.37 16.87 -4.80
CA GLY A 61 -4.98 16.74 -3.46
C GLY A 61 -4.61 15.47 -2.68
N ALA A 62 -3.91 14.51 -3.28
CA ALA A 62 -3.48 13.30 -2.58
C ALA A 62 -2.07 13.51 -1.98
N PRO A 63 -1.90 13.46 -0.65
CA PRO A 63 -0.58 13.51 -0.02
C PRO A 63 0.15 12.19 -0.23
N VAL A 64 0.94 12.11 -1.31
CA VAL A 64 1.62 10.88 -1.74
C VAL A 64 3.01 10.81 -1.14
N ILE A 65 3.37 9.63 -0.59
CA ILE A 65 4.70 9.25 -0.15
C ILE A 65 5.28 8.27 -1.17
N PRO A 66 6.33 8.62 -1.92
CA PRO A 66 7.03 7.70 -2.79
C PRO A 66 7.65 6.55 -2.02
N GLN A 67 7.56 5.31 -2.53
CA GLN A 67 8.23 4.17 -1.92
C GLN A 67 9.31 3.61 -2.85
N LEU A 68 10.49 3.32 -2.31
CA LEU A 68 11.62 2.72 -3.03
C LEU A 68 11.82 1.26 -2.67
N LEU A 69 12.10 0.44 -3.67
CA LEU A 69 12.53 -0.95 -3.55
C LEU A 69 13.95 -1.09 -4.10
N ALA A 70 14.93 -1.04 -3.24
CA ALA A 70 16.35 -1.09 -3.59
C ALA A 70 17.09 -2.18 -2.80
N LYS A 71 18.30 -2.51 -3.23
CA LYS A 71 19.30 -3.30 -2.49
C LYS A 71 20.65 -2.57 -2.38
N ASP A 72 20.81 -1.55 -3.19
CA ASP A 72 21.99 -0.68 -3.25
C ASP A 72 21.64 0.64 -2.58
N GLY A 73 22.33 0.99 -1.49
CA GLY A 73 22.04 2.15 -0.67
C GLY A 73 22.40 3.46 -1.36
N GLU A 74 23.51 3.51 -2.12
CA GLU A 74 23.90 4.71 -2.86
C GLU A 74 22.91 5.03 -3.99
N LEU A 75 22.44 4.00 -4.71
CA LEU A 75 21.39 4.16 -5.71
C LEU A 75 20.06 4.58 -5.09
N ALA A 76 19.74 4.09 -3.90
CA ALA A 76 18.54 4.52 -3.17
C ALA A 76 18.68 5.99 -2.76
N ALA A 77 19.82 6.39 -2.21
CA ALA A 77 20.10 7.78 -1.81
C ALA A 77 20.03 8.74 -3.01
N TRP A 78 20.63 8.37 -4.15
CA TRP A 78 20.50 9.14 -5.38
C TRP A 78 19.01 9.31 -5.78
N MET A 79 18.23 8.25 -5.77
CA MET A 79 16.82 8.31 -6.14
C MET A 79 15.99 9.14 -5.16
N ILE A 80 16.35 9.13 -3.86
CA ILE A 80 15.74 10.00 -2.85
C ILE A 80 15.98 11.47 -3.22
N GLY A 81 17.19 11.83 -3.62
CA GLY A 81 17.52 13.17 -4.11
C GLY A 81 16.67 13.61 -5.32
N GLU A 82 16.48 12.72 -6.30
CA GLU A 82 15.63 12.98 -7.46
C GLU A 82 14.15 13.18 -7.07
N LEU A 83 13.64 12.38 -6.13
CA LEU A 83 12.27 12.53 -5.64
C LEU A 83 12.10 13.84 -4.84
N ARG A 84 13.11 14.23 -4.07
CA ARG A 84 13.10 15.53 -3.37
C ARG A 84 13.11 16.71 -4.35
N ALA A 85 13.88 16.62 -5.42
CA ALA A 85 13.87 17.63 -6.49
C ALA A 85 12.49 17.77 -7.17
N LEU A 86 11.65 16.73 -7.13
CA LEU A 86 10.25 16.77 -7.55
C LEU A 86 9.29 17.36 -6.49
N GLY A 87 9.80 17.72 -5.28
CA GLY A 87 9.02 18.32 -4.21
C GLY A 87 8.53 17.36 -3.13
N TYR A 88 8.93 16.08 -3.16
CA TYR A 88 8.59 15.14 -2.09
C TYR A 88 9.41 15.40 -0.84
N THR A 89 8.74 15.56 0.30
CA THR A 89 9.39 15.83 1.59
C THR A 89 9.81 14.55 2.31
N GLU A 90 9.14 13.44 2.07
CA GLU A 90 9.39 12.13 2.67
C GLU A 90 9.53 11.07 1.59
N VAL A 91 10.42 10.09 1.78
CA VAL A 91 10.54 8.89 0.96
C VAL A 91 10.51 7.65 1.84
N ASN A 92 9.80 6.62 1.44
CA ASN A 92 9.68 5.37 2.17
C ASN A 92 10.55 4.27 1.57
N LEU A 93 11.24 3.50 2.41
CA LEU A 93 11.99 2.31 2.01
C LEU A 93 11.16 1.04 2.18
N ASN A 94 11.06 0.23 1.14
CA ASN A 94 10.38 -1.05 1.18
C ASN A 94 11.34 -2.17 1.61
N LEU A 95 11.25 -2.56 2.87
CA LEU A 95 11.94 -3.71 3.46
C LEU A 95 10.96 -4.83 3.86
N GLY A 96 9.73 -4.79 3.29
CA GLY A 96 8.65 -5.71 3.66
C GLY A 96 8.05 -6.54 2.52
N CYS A 97 8.33 -6.25 1.25
CA CYS A 97 7.74 -6.99 0.13
C CYS A 97 8.21 -8.45 0.11
N PRO A 98 7.28 -9.45 0.24
CA PRO A 98 7.65 -10.86 0.32
C PRO A 98 7.62 -11.58 -1.04
N SER A 99 7.38 -10.85 -2.15
CA SER A 99 7.30 -11.44 -3.48
C SER A 99 8.59 -12.22 -3.82
N GLY A 100 8.46 -13.43 -4.32
CA GLY A 100 9.60 -14.27 -4.69
C GLY A 100 10.55 -13.61 -5.69
N THR A 101 10.02 -12.86 -6.66
CA THR A 101 10.82 -12.11 -7.65
C THR A 101 11.61 -10.94 -7.03
N VAL A 102 11.15 -10.42 -5.90
CA VAL A 102 11.77 -9.34 -5.13
C VAL A 102 12.82 -9.92 -4.18
N THR A 103 12.42 -10.91 -3.37
CA THR A 103 13.26 -11.49 -2.32
C THR A 103 14.44 -12.32 -2.86
N ALA A 104 14.28 -12.94 -4.04
CA ALA A 104 15.37 -13.63 -4.75
C ALA A 104 16.51 -12.67 -5.15
N LYS A 105 16.21 -11.38 -5.30
CA LYS A 105 17.20 -10.33 -5.61
C LYS A 105 17.76 -9.63 -4.37
N GLY A 106 17.48 -10.12 -3.16
CA GLY A 106 17.88 -9.50 -1.90
C GLY A 106 17.15 -8.19 -1.59
N LYS A 107 16.01 -7.88 -2.25
CA LYS A 107 15.21 -6.68 -2.03
C LYS A 107 14.00 -6.96 -1.12
N GLY A 108 13.37 -5.89 -0.64
CA GLY A 108 12.19 -6.01 0.22
C GLY A 108 12.47 -6.82 1.47
N SER A 109 11.58 -7.72 1.88
CA SER A 109 11.83 -8.58 3.04
C SER A 109 12.96 -9.60 2.83
N GLY A 110 13.47 -9.76 1.61
CA GLY A 110 14.67 -10.55 1.34
C GLY A 110 15.94 -9.97 1.97
N MET A 111 15.99 -8.67 2.19
CA MET A 111 17.11 -8.00 2.86
C MET A 111 17.20 -8.34 4.36
N LEU A 112 16.08 -8.71 4.98
CA LEU A 112 16.03 -9.09 6.39
C LEU A 112 16.73 -10.42 6.71
N ARG A 113 17.20 -11.15 5.68
CA ARG A 113 17.93 -12.42 5.86
C ARG A 113 19.30 -12.24 6.47
N ASP A 114 19.90 -11.10 6.25
CA ASP A 114 21.28 -10.81 6.68
C ASP A 114 21.33 -9.44 7.35
N PRO A 115 21.44 -9.41 8.69
CA PRO A 115 21.57 -8.18 9.46
C PRO A 115 22.70 -7.26 9.01
N ALA A 116 23.84 -7.82 8.58
CA ALA A 116 24.96 -7.01 8.12
C ALA A 116 24.67 -6.32 6.77
N VAL A 117 23.97 -7.01 5.87
CA VAL A 117 23.53 -6.41 4.60
C VAL A 117 22.48 -5.32 4.84
N LEU A 118 21.54 -5.54 5.77
CA LEU A 118 20.55 -4.54 6.15
C LEU A 118 21.23 -3.28 6.72
N ASP A 119 22.17 -3.47 7.63
CA ASP A 119 22.91 -2.38 8.25
C ASP A 119 23.71 -1.58 7.22
N ALA A 120 24.52 -2.25 6.40
CA ALA A 120 25.28 -1.59 5.34
C ALA A 120 24.41 -0.84 4.33
N PHE A 121 23.23 -1.37 4.00
CA PHE A 121 22.27 -0.69 3.13
C PHE A 121 21.75 0.60 3.77
N LEU A 122 21.34 0.55 5.04
CA LEU A 122 20.82 1.72 5.76
C LEU A 122 21.93 2.76 5.98
N ASP A 123 23.14 2.32 6.34
CA ASP A 123 24.29 3.21 6.49
C ASP A 123 24.56 4.00 5.20
N ALA A 124 24.61 3.31 4.06
CA ALA A 124 24.80 3.97 2.76
C ALA A 124 23.63 4.92 2.40
N VAL A 125 22.38 4.57 2.72
CA VAL A 125 21.25 5.47 2.49
C VAL A 125 21.34 6.72 3.36
N PHE A 126 21.48 6.56 4.67
CA PHE A 126 21.43 7.67 5.62
C PHE A 126 22.71 8.54 5.61
N SER A 127 23.83 8.01 5.11
CA SER A 127 25.05 8.80 4.90
C SER A 127 25.00 9.70 3.66
N HIS A 128 24.16 9.38 2.66
CA HIS A 128 24.14 10.08 1.36
C HIS A 128 22.81 10.74 1.02
N ALA A 129 21.73 10.37 1.70
CA ALA A 129 20.40 10.95 1.45
C ALA A 129 20.04 11.98 2.52
N GLU A 130 19.34 13.03 2.10
CA GLU A 130 18.85 14.07 2.99
C GLU A 130 17.33 13.96 3.21
N GLY A 131 16.87 14.45 4.36
CA GLY A 131 15.46 14.62 4.72
C GLY A 131 14.81 13.39 5.34
N PRO A 132 13.50 13.46 5.62
CA PRO A 132 12.75 12.38 6.26
C PRO A 132 12.71 11.11 5.42
N ILE A 133 13.14 10.01 6.02
CA ILE A 133 13.07 8.66 5.43
C ILE A 133 12.33 7.75 6.38
N SER A 134 11.20 7.19 5.91
CA SER A 134 10.45 6.18 6.64
C SER A 134 10.74 4.78 6.11
N VAL A 135 10.46 3.76 6.91
CA VAL A 135 10.69 2.35 6.56
C VAL A 135 9.39 1.56 6.69
N LYS A 136 9.12 0.69 5.71
CA LYS A 136 8.05 -0.31 5.80
C LYS A 136 8.64 -1.71 5.82
N THR A 137 8.44 -2.44 6.91
CA THR A 137 9.08 -3.72 7.19
C THR A 137 8.12 -4.85 7.56
N ARG A 138 8.68 -6.04 7.75
CA ARG A 138 8.07 -7.22 8.39
C ARG A 138 8.88 -7.61 9.63
N LEU A 139 8.36 -8.59 10.41
CA LEU A 139 9.01 -9.07 11.64
C LEU A 139 10.26 -9.91 11.41
N GLY A 140 10.57 -10.25 10.18
CA GLY A 140 11.71 -11.10 9.83
C GLY A 140 11.41 -12.03 8.66
N VAL A 141 12.20 -13.08 8.54
CA VAL A 141 12.13 -14.07 7.44
C VAL A 141 11.29 -15.27 7.83
N SER A 142 11.59 -15.90 8.96
CA SER A 142 11.06 -17.20 9.37
C SER A 142 10.36 -17.16 10.73
N SER A 143 10.87 -16.36 11.69
CA SER A 143 10.33 -16.21 13.04
C SER A 143 10.16 -14.73 13.41
N PRO A 144 9.09 -14.37 14.16
CA PRO A 144 8.95 -13.04 14.74
C PRO A 144 10.10 -12.66 15.70
N ASP A 145 10.77 -13.64 16.32
CA ASP A 145 11.91 -13.43 17.23
C ASP A 145 13.09 -12.73 16.54
N GLU A 146 13.20 -12.85 15.21
CA GLU A 146 14.21 -12.17 14.41
C GLU A 146 14.07 -10.64 14.47
N PHE A 147 12.88 -10.15 14.81
CA PHE A 147 12.60 -8.71 14.79
C PHE A 147 13.39 -7.92 15.82
N ALA A 148 13.74 -8.53 16.95
CA ALA A 148 14.55 -7.87 17.96
C ALA A 148 15.88 -7.38 17.41
N ALA A 149 16.61 -8.25 16.71
CA ALA A 149 17.90 -7.90 16.10
C ALA A 149 17.73 -6.92 14.91
N ILE A 150 16.63 -7.03 14.16
CA ILE A 150 16.30 -6.09 13.08
C ILE A 150 16.03 -4.69 13.65
N LEU A 151 15.28 -4.60 14.75
CA LEU A 151 14.96 -3.34 15.42
C LEU A 151 16.21 -2.66 15.98
N ASP A 152 17.14 -3.43 16.58
CA ASP A 152 18.43 -2.91 17.05
C ASP A 152 19.27 -2.27 15.91
N ILE A 153 19.05 -2.69 14.66
CA ILE A 153 19.65 -2.05 13.49
C ILE A 153 18.88 -0.76 13.16
N TYR A 154 17.54 -0.80 13.08
CA TYR A 154 16.75 0.38 12.76
C TYR A 154 16.97 1.54 13.74
N ASP A 155 17.13 1.24 15.04
CA ASP A 155 17.37 2.25 16.09
C ASP A 155 18.69 3.02 15.94
N ARG A 156 19.61 2.55 15.10
CA ARG A 156 20.86 3.26 14.78
C ARG A 156 20.70 4.39 13.78
N TYR A 157 19.57 4.44 13.07
CA TYR A 157 19.35 5.39 11.98
C TYR A 157 18.16 6.34 12.29
N PRO A 158 18.20 7.58 11.80
CA PRO A 158 17.12 8.56 12.02
C PRO A 158 15.90 8.28 11.16
N ILE A 159 15.31 7.10 11.33
CA ILE A 159 14.07 6.70 10.67
C ILE A 159 12.92 7.54 11.22
N CYS A 160 12.26 8.32 10.36
CA CYS A 160 11.20 9.23 10.79
C CYS A 160 9.88 8.53 11.17
N GLU A 161 9.60 7.34 10.62
CA GLU A 161 8.47 6.47 10.96
C GLU A 161 8.73 5.03 10.51
N LEU A 162 8.42 4.07 11.37
CA LEU A 162 8.51 2.64 11.07
C LEU A 162 7.14 2.01 10.90
N THR A 163 6.78 1.63 9.67
CA THR A 163 5.57 0.85 9.43
C THR A 163 5.87 -0.64 9.56
N ILE A 164 5.25 -1.30 10.53
CA ILE A 164 5.45 -2.73 10.80
C ILE A 164 4.24 -3.53 10.30
N HIS A 165 4.50 -4.48 9.37
CA HIS A 165 3.54 -5.51 9.02
C HIS A 165 3.88 -6.77 9.83
N PRO A 166 3.11 -7.12 10.88
CA PRO A 166 3.49 -8.18 11.81
C PRO A 166 3.20 -9.58 11.22
N ARG A 167 3.90 -9.89 10.19
CA ARG A 167 4.08 -11.19 9.54
C ARG A 167 5.54 -11.36 9.20
N VAL A 168 6.02 -12.62 9.14
CA VAL A 168 7.34 -12.93 8.58
C VAL A 168 7.28 -13.07 7.05
N MET A 169 8.44 -12.99 6.38
CA MET A 169 8.53 -13.09 4.92
C MET A 169 7.87 -14.36 4.38
N ARG A 170 8.14 -15.53 4.99
CA ARG A 170 7.64 -16.84 4.55
C ARG A 170 6.12 -16.99 4.64
N GLN A 171 5.46 -16.23 5.50
CA GLN A 171 4.00 -16.24 5.59
C GLN A 171 3.32 -15.64 4.35
N LEU A 172 4.01 -14.79 3.59
CA LEU A 172 3.40 -13.98 2.53
C LEU A 172 2.20 -13.20 3.09
N TYR A 173 0.97 -13.62 2.74
CA TYR A 173 -0.30 -13.06 3.24
C TYR A 173 -1.19 -14.13 3.89
N ARG A 174 -0.64 -15.32 4.20
CA ARG A 174 -1.37 -16.41 4.85
C ARG A 174 -1.50 -16.17 6.35
N GLY A 175 -2.53 -16.77 6.93
CA GLY A 175 -2.83 -16.60 8.36
C GLY A 175 -3.18 -15.16 8.71
N GLN A 176 -3.14 -14.85 9.99
CA GLN A 176 -3.39 -13.51 10.52
C GLN A 176 -2.09 -12.76 10.81
N ALA A 177 -2.17 -11.43 10.82
CA ALA A 177 -1.10 -10.57 11.33
C ALA A 177 -0.92 -10.83 12.84
N ASP A 178 0.30 -11.03 13.27
CA ASP A 178 0.64 -11.39 14.66
C ASP A 178 0.63 -10.14 15.55
N ARG A 179 -0.55 -9.82 16.10
CA ARG A 179 -0.72 -8.68 16.99
C ARG A 179 0.01 -8.85 18.32
N ALA A 180 0.26 -10.09 18.76
CA ALA A 180 0.99 -10.33 19.99
C ALA A 180 2.47 -9.99 19.82
N ALA A 181 3.12 -10.50 18.76
CA ALA A 181 4.49 -10.13 18.43
C ALA A 181 4.65 -8.63 18.15
N PHE A 182 3.63 -7.98 17.57
CA PHE A 182 3.63 -6.53 17.42
C PHE A 182 3.58 -5.81 18.78
N ALA A 183 2.71 -6.25 19.69
CA ALA A 183 2.58 -5.68 21.04
C ALA A 183 3.87 -5.79 21.85
N GLU A 184 4.62 -6.88 21.68
CA GLU A 184 5.94 -7.09 22.31
C GLU A 184 7.02 -6.18 21.72
N ALA A 185 6.97 -5.94 20.40
CA ALA A 185 7.95 -5.11 19.71
C ALA A 185 7.73 -3.61 19.92
N LEU A 186 6.47 -3.16 19.98
CA LEU A 186 6.11 -1.74 19.99
C LEU A 186 6.78 -0.92 21.11
N PRO A 187 6.85 -1.38 22.39
CA PRO A 187 7.51 -0.63 23.45
C PRO A 187 9.03 -0.48 23.28
N ARG A 188 9.65 -1.27 22.41
CA ARG A 188 11.09 -1.23 22.13
C ARG A 188 11.46 -0.26 21.04
N CYS A 189 10.48 0.18 20.23
CA CYS A 189 10.72 1.10 19.12
C CYS A 189 11.00 2.51 19.66
N THR A 190 12.08 3.14 19.22
CA THR A 190 12.46 4.51 19.59
C THR A 190 11.85 5.57 18.67
N MET A 191 11.47 5.18 17.45
CA MET A 191 10.85 6.03 16.45
C MET A 191 9.31 5.88 16.45
N PRO A 192 8.56 6.83 15.85
CA PRO A 192 7.11 6.68 15.63
C PRO A 192 6.77 5.41 14.85
N VAL A 193 5.74 4.69 15.29
CA VAL A 193 5.35 3.40 14.71
C VAL A 193 3.96 3.47 14.10
N CYS A 194 3.86 3.00 12.85
CA CYS A 194 2.62 2.74 12.13
C CYS A 194 2.34 1.24 12.06
N TYR A 195 1.13 0.82 12.43
CA TYR A 195 0.69 -0.57 12.26
C TYR A 195 0.20 -0.84 10.84
N ASN A 196 0.53 -1.99 10.25
CA ASN A 196 -0.04 -2.42 8.97
C ASN A 196 -0.40 -3.90 9.00
N GLY A 197 -1.67 -4.25 8.87
CA GLY A 197 -2.09 -5.67 8.76
C GLY A 197 -3.55 -5.89 9.07
N ASP A 198 -4.24 -6.64 8.20
CA ASP A 198 -5.58 -7.20 8.40
C ASP A 198 -6.64 -6.23 8.97
N VAL A 199 -6.66 -5.00 8.47
CA VAL A 199 -7.72 -4.03 8.74
C VAL A 199 -8.63 -3.98 7.54
N THR A 200 -9.83 -4.57 7.67
CA THR A 200 -10.82 -4.70 6.60
C THR A 200 -12.22 -4.26 7.04
N THR A 201 -12.44 -4.08 8.33
CA THR A 201 -13.71 -3.62 8.90
C THR A 201 -13.51 -2.47 9.89
N PRO A 202 -14.58 -1.68 10.18
CA PRO A 202 -14.56 -0.67 11.24
C PRO A 202 -14.20 -1.24 12.62
N GLU A 203 -14.70 -2.42 12.94
CA GLU A 203 -14.47 -3.08 14.24
C GLU A 203 -12.99 -3.43 14.44
N GLU A 204 -12.33 -3.95 13.38
CA GLU A 204 -10.88 -4.22 13.38
C GLU A 204 -10.07 -2.94 13.56
N LEU A 205 -10.49 -1.84 12.92
CA LEU A 205 -9.86 -0.54 13.06
C LEU A 205 -9.97 -0.01 14.49
N HIS A 206 -11.18 0.04 15.05
CA HIS A 206 -11.42 0.52 16.41
C HIS A 206 -10.73 -0.36 17.47
N ALA A 207 -10.65 -1.68 17.24
CA ALA A 207 -9.93 -2.58 18.13
C ALA A 207 -8.43 -2.24 18.18
N LEU A 208 -7.81 -1.91 17.03
CA LEU A 208 -6.41 -1.49 16.98
C LEU A 208 -6.19 -0.12 17.64
N GLU A 209 -7.06 0.84 17.39
CA GLU A 209 -7.00 2.17 18.02
C GLU A 209 -7.06 2.09 19.54
N THR A 210 -7.95 1.22 20.05
CA THR A 210 -8.11 0.99 21.48
C THR A 210 -6.91 0.25 22.07
N GLN A 211 -6.41 -0.76 21.36
CA GLN A 211 -5.29 -1.58 21.84
C GLN A 211 -3.96 -0.84 21.81
N PHE A 212 -3.76 0.03 20.80
CA PHE A 212 -2.47 0.71 20.56
C PHE A 212 -2.65 2.22 20.35
N PRO A 213 -3.12 2.98 21.35
CA PRO A 213 -3.41 4.42 21.22
C PRO A 213 -2.15 5.27 20.95
N GLN A 214 -0.95 4.74 21.21
CA GLN A 214 0.34 5.40 21.01
C GLN A 214 0.86 5.35 19.57
N LEU A 215 0.19 4.65 18.64
CA LEU A 215 0.61 4.59 17.24
C LEU A 215 0.57 5.96 16.57
N SER A 216 1.55 6.24 15.71
CA SER A 216 1.52 7.39 14.81
C SER A 216 0.43 7.23 13.74
N GLY A 217 0.18 5.99 13.29
CA GLY A 217 -0.82 5.70 12.29
C GLY A 217 -1.18 4.23 12.13
N ILE A 218 -2.23 3.98 11.35
CA ILE A 218 -2.65 2.66 10.88
C ILE A 218 -2.66 2.67 9.36
N MET A 219 -1.88 1.78 8.74
CA MET A 219 -1.80 1.65 7.29
C MET A 219 -2.72 0.53 6.80
N ILE A 220 -3.64 0.88 5.92
CA ILE A 220 -4.68 0.00 5.40
C ILE A 220 -4.42 -0.29 3.92
N GLY A 221 -4.43 -1.57 3.55
CA GLY A 221 -4.27 -2.01 2.16
C GLY A 221 -5.58 -2.57 1.61
N ARG A 222 -5.77 -3.87 1.75
CA ARG A 222 -6.93 -4.61 1.21
C ARG A 222 -8.27 -4.05 1.66
N GLY A 223 -8.34 -3.50 2.87
CA GLY A 223 -9.56 -2.88 3.40
C GLY A 223 -10.06 -1.73 2.54
N PHE A 224 -9.19 -0.82 2.09
CA PHE A 224 -9.58 0.28 1.20
C PHE A 224 -9.99 -0.18 -0.21
N ILE A 225 -9.47 -1.31 -0.69
CA ILE A 225 -9.90 -1.86 -1.97
C ILE A 225 -11.26 -2.56 -1.85
N ALA A 226 -11.48 -3.24 -0.72
CA ALA A 226 -12.74 -3.95 -0.44
C ALA A 226 -13.89 -3.00 -0.06
N ASP A 227 -13.58 -1.95 0.68
CA ASP A 227 -14.51 -0.90 1.08
C ASP A 227 -13.85 0.47 0.95
N PRO A 228 -14.03 1.18 -0.16
CA PRO A 228 -13.42 2.49 -0.35
C PRO A 228 -13.92 3.56 0.64
N ALA A 229 -15.09 3.34 1.27
CA ALA A 229 -15.64 4.20 2.32
C ALA A 229 -15.33 3.71 3.76
N LEU A 230 -14.35 2.80 3.94
CA LEU A 230 -14.06 2.17 5.22
C LEU A 230 -13.86 3.17 6.37
N LEU A 231 -13.10 4.26 6.16
CA LEU A 231 -12.88 5.26 7.21
C LEU A 231 -14.14 6.05 7.54
N ARG A 232 -14.95 6.41 6.54
CA ARG A 232 -16.25 7.06 6.76
C ARG A 232 -17.18 6.14 7.54
N ARG A 233 -17.22 4.85 7.15
CA ARG A 233 -18.01 3.84 7.88
C ARG A 233 -17.53 3.67 9.32
N ALA A 234 -16.24 3.68 9.57
CA ALA A 234 -15.69 3.59 10.91
C ALA A 234 -16.04 4.82 11.77
N ARG A 235 -16.02 6.02 11.15
CA ARG A 235 -16.28 7.27 11.87
C ARG A 235 -17.75 7.47 12.24
N ASP A 236 -18.66 7.21 11.32
CA ASP A 236 -20.09 7.58 11.48
C ASP A 236 -21.10 6.50 11.03
N GLY A 237 -20.62 5.30 10.67
CA GLY A 237 -21.45 4.21 10.20
C GLY A 237 -21.88 4.29 8.74
N THR A 238 -21.52 5.37 8.01
CA THR A 238 -22.00 5.61 6.66
C THR A 238 -21.10 4.93 5.60
N GLY A 239 -21.59 3.88 4.96
CA GLY A 239 -20.91 3.23 3.83
C GLY A 239 -21.00 4.03 2.53
N ALA A 240 -20.39 3.52 1.47
CA ALA A 240 -20.61 4.04 0.13
C ALA A 240 -22.05 3.81 -0.32
N SER A 241 -22.69 4.83 -0.90
CA SER A 241 -23.94 4.63 -1.61
C SER A 241 -23.70 3.85 -2.90
N ARG A 242 -24.78 3.30 -3.48
CA ARG A 242 -24.72 2.60 -4.76
C ARG A 242 -24.23 3.51 -5.89
N GLU A 243 -24.63 4.76 -5.88
CA GLU A 243 -24.26 5.77 -6.86
C GLU A 243 -22.78 6.17 -6.73
N GLU A 244 -22.32 6.43 -5.51
CA GLU A 244 -20.92 6.72 -5.23
C GLU A 244 -20.02 5.55 -5.67
N LEU A 245 -20.38 4.33 -5.30
CA LEU A 245 -19.58 3.16 -5.65
C LEU A 245 -19.58 2.91 -7.16
N ARG A 246 -20.70 3.16 -7.85
CA ARG A 246 -20.76 3.05 -9.30
C ARG A 246 -19.87 4.10 -9.97
N GLY A 247 -19.99 5.37 -9.60
CA GLY A 247 -19.18 6.44 -10.16
C GLY A 247 -17.69 6.25 -9.89
N TYR A 248 -17.34 5.78 -8.69
CA TYR A 248 -15.96 5.41 -8.34
C TYR A 248 -15.39 4.33 -9.27
N LEU A 249 -16.15 3.27 -9.54
CA LEU A 249 -15.72 2.19 -10.43
C LEU A 249 -15.65 2.60 -11.89
N ASP A 250 -16.58 3.45 -12.32
CA ASP A 250 -16.56 4.00 -13.67
C ASP A 250 -15.34 4.91 -13.89
N ASP A 251 -14.99 5.75 -12.92
CA ASP A 251 -13.77 6.57 -12.96
C ASP A 251 -12.50 5.70 -12.98
N LEU A 252 -12.46 4.62 -12.20
CA LEU A 252 -11.34 3.66 -12.26
C LEU A 252 -11.22 3.02 -13.64
N TYR A 253 -12.32 2.54 -14.21
CA TYR A 253 -12.33 1.89 -15.51
C TYR A 253 -11.89 2.84 -16.63
N HIS A 254 -12.42 4.07 -16.64
CA HIS A 254 -12.02 5.10 -17.59
C HIS A 254 -10.56 5.50 -17.42
N GLY A 255 -10.11 5.78 -16.19
CA GLY A 255 -8.72 6.15 -15.91
C GLY A 255 -7.73 5.05 -16.31
N TYR A 256 -8.07 3.78 -16.10
CA TYR A 256 -7.23 2.66 -16.58
C TYR A 256 -7.29 2.51 -18.10
N THR A 257 -8.41 2.79 -18.74
CA THR A 257 -8.51 2.79 -20.19
C THR A 257 -7.59 3.84 -20.81
N GLU A 258 -7.56 5.03 -20.24
CA GLU A 258 -6.64 6.10 -20.65
C GLU A 258 -5.18 5.74 -20.36
N LEU A 259 -4.89 5.24 -19.15
CA LEU A 259 -3.53 4.89 -18.73
C LEU A 259 -2.89 3.82 -19.62
N PHE A 260 -3.66 2.83 -20.05
CA PHE A 260 -3.18 1.72 -20.88
C PHE A 260 -3.40 1.93 -22.37
N GLY A 261 -4.23 2.90 -22.77
CA GLY A 261 -4.68 3.08 -24.15
C GLY A 261 -5.52 1.89 -24.66
N SER A 262 -6.13 1.12 -23.77
CA SER A 262 -6.85 -0.12 -24.09
C SER A 262 -7.88 -0.45 -23.04
N ALA A 263 -9.14 -0.56 -23.44
CA ALA A 263 -10.24 -0.97 -22.57
C ALA A 263 -10.09 -2.44 -22.10
N GLY A 264 -9.56 -3.33 -22.94
CA GLY A 264 -9.28 -4.72 -22.56
C GLY A 264 -8.21 -4.85 -21.46
N CYS A 265 -7.16 -4.00 -21.52
CA CYS A 265 -6.18 -3.90 -20.44
C CYS A 265 -6.80 -3.34 -19.16
N ALA A 266 -7.69 -2.37 -19.27
CA ALA A 266 -8.46 -1.82 -18.16
C ALA A 266 -9.33 -2.90 -17.49
N VAL A 267 -10.05 -3.73 -18.26
CA VAL A 267 -10.81 -4.89 -17.72
C VAL A 267 -9.93 -5.79 -16.88
N SER A 268 -8.72 -6.10 -17.36
CA SER A 268 -7.78 -6.93 -16.60
C SER A 268 -7.36 -6.31 -15.27
N ARG A 269 -7.21 -4.99 -15.23
CA ARG A 269 -6.91 -4.22 -14.00
C ARG A 269 -8.13 -4.17 -13.08
N MET A 270 -9.31 -3.89 -13.60
CA MET A 270 -10.56 -3.83 -12.83
C MET A 270 -10.87 -5.16 -12.13
N LYS A 271 -10.56 -6.31 -12.74
CA LYS A 271 -10.73 -7.62 -12.07
C LYS A 271 -9.92 -7.74 -10.78
N ALA A 272 -8.77 -7.10 -10.67
CA ALA A 272 -7.99 -7.09 -9.43
C ALA A 272 -8.67 -6.27 -8.31
N HIS A 273 -9.35 -5.17 -8.65
CA HIS A 273 -10.19 -4.42 -7.70
C HIS A 273 -11.44 -5.21 -7.32
N TRP A 274 -12.13 -5.77 -8.30
CA TRP A 274 -13.34 -6.57 -8.08
C TRP A 274 -13.10 -7.82 -7.22
N PHE A 275 -11.91 -8.38 -7.24
CA PHE A 275 -11.55 -9.50 -6.36
C PHE A 275 -11.79 -9.22 -4.88
N TYR A 276 -11.65 -7.97 -4.46
CA TYR A 276 -11.91 -7.53 -3.08
C TYR A 276 -13.31 -6.95 -2.92
N LEU A 277 -13.76 -6.15 -3.87
CA LEU A 277 -14.95 -5.32 -3.74
C LEU A 277 -16.24 -6.10 -3.99
N ILE A 278 -16.19 -7.22 -4.72
CA ILE A 278 -17.38 -8.02 -5.10
C ILE A 278 -18.16 -8.50 -3.86
N HIS A 279 -17.47 -8.72 -2.75
CA HIS A 279 -18.06 -9.16 -1.48
C HIS A 279 -18.96 -8.09 -0.81
N ARG A 280 -19.03 -6.89 -1.37
CA ARG A 280 -20.01 -5.87 -0.99
C ARG A 280 -21.40 -6.14 -1.55
N PHE A 281 -21.56 -7.16 -2.38
CA PHE A 281 -22.82 -7.50 -3.04
C PHE A 281 -23.26 -8.93 -2.65
N ALA A 282 -24.41 -9.03 -1.97
CA ALA A 282 -24.95 -10.33 -1.56
C ALA A 282 -25.38 -11.15 -2.79
N GLY A 283 -25.06 -12.45 -2.80
CA GLY A 283 -25.44 -13.36 -3.90
C GLY A 283 -24.62 -13.18 -5.19
N SER A 284 -23.43 -12.60 -5.07
CA SER A 284 -22.57 -12.28 -6.23
C SER A 284 -21.70 -13.44 -6.74
N GLU A 285 -21.70 -14.63 -6.13
CA GLU A 285 -20.75 -15.73 -6.38
C GLU A 285 -20.76 -16.23 -7.83
N LYS A 286 -21.90 -16.21 -8.50
CA LYS A 286 -22.02 -16.59 -9.91
C LYS A 286 -21.41 -15.51 -10.81
N LEU A 287 -21.73 -14.26 -10.54
CA LEU A 287 -21.22 -13.11 -11.32
C LEU A 287 -19.69 -12.92 -11.10
N GLU A 288 -19.20 -13.17 -9.89
CA GLU A 288 -17.76 -13.19 -9.62
C GLU A 288 -17.01 -14.19 -10.52
N LYS A 289 -17.50 -15.42 -10.64
CA LYS A 289 -16.90 -16.44 -11.51
C LYS A 289 -16.92 -16.04 -12.99
N GLN A 290 -17.96 -15.34 -13.43
CA GLN A 290 -18.06 -14.82 -14.80
C GLN A 290 -17.11 -13.64 -15.01
N LEU A 291 -17.07 -12.69 -14.08
CA LEU A 291 -16.22 -11.50 -14.13
C LEU A 291 -14.71 -11.87 -14.18
N ARG A 292 -14.30 -12.89 -13.44
CA ARG A 292 -12.91 -13.40 -13.50
C ARG A 292 -12.51 -13.87 -14.91
N LYS A 293 -13.48 -14.35 -15.72
CA LYS A 293 -13.27 -14.87 -17.08
C LYS A 293 -13.43 -13.81 -18.15
N ALA A 294 -14.13 -12.71 -17.86
CA ALA A 294 -14.38 -11.63 -18.82
C ALA A 294 -13.06 -11.10 -19.41
N ARG A 295 -13.05 -10.90 -20.72
CA ARG A 295 -11.89 -10.35 -21.45
C ARG A 295 -12.28 -9.11 -22.24
N GLU A 296 -13.49 -9.11 -22.78
CA GLU A 296 -13.97 -8.03 -23.61
C GLU A 296 -14.64 -6.92 -22.77
N PRO A 297 -14.49 -5.65 -23.15
CA PRO A 297 -15.11 -4.52 -22.46
C PRO A 297 -16.62 -4.67 -22.28
N TRP A 298 -17.34 -5.09 -23.31
CA TRP A 298 -18.79 -5.26 -23.25
C TRP A 298 -19.21 -6.34 -22.24
N GLU A 299 -18.44 -7.45 -22.12
CA GLU A 299 -18.71 -8.50 -21.10
C GLU A 299 -18.58 -7.92 -19.69
N TYR A 300 -17.54 -7.13 -19.47
CA TYR A 300 -17.29 -6.45 -18.21
C TYR A 300 -18.45 -5.53 -17.84
N GLU A 301 -18.88 -4.66 -18.75
CA GLU A 301 -19.95 -3.70 -18.54
C GLU A 301 -21.29 -4.39 -18.22
N VAL A 302 -21.65 -5.44 -18.96
CA VAL A 302 -22.86 -6.24 -18.70
C VAL A 302 -22.82 -6.85 -17.32
N LEU A 303 -21.69 -7.47 -16.93
CA LEU A 303 -21.55 -8.10 -15.62
C LEU A 303 -21.58 -7.09 -14.48
N VAL A 304 -20.93 -5.94 -14.62
CA VAL A 304 -20.99 -4.86 -13.63
C VAL A 304 -22.41 -4.35 -13.46
N ASN A 305 -23.16 -4.14 -14.56
CA ASN A 305 -24.56 -3.75 -14.49
C ASN A 305 -25.41 -4.78 -13.73
N GLN A 306 -25.17 -6.08 -13.95
CA GLN A 306 -25.85 -7.14 -13.22
C GLN A 306 -25.47 -7.16 -11.73
N ILE A 307 -24.20 -6.98 -11.39
CA ILE A 307 -23.74 -6.91 -9.98
C ILE A 307 -24.46 -5.75 -9.26
N PHE A 308 -24.60 -4.60 -9.92
CA PHE A 308 -25.26 -3.44 -9.33
C PHE A 308 -26.79 -3.60 -9.18
N THR A 309 -27.41 -4.68 -9.65
CA THR A 309 -28.81 -5.02 -9.31
C THR A 309 -28.92 -5.80 -7.99
N LEU A 310 -27.82 -6.37 -7.50
CA LEU A 310 -27.80 -7.16 -6.26
C LEU A 310 -27.92 -6.27 -5.01
N PRO A 311 -28.38 -6.82 -3.86
CA PRO A 311 -28.34 -6.11 -2.59
C PRO A 311 -26.89 -5.77 -2.21
N MET A 312 -26.66 -4.51 -1.81
CA MET A 312 -25.37 -4.03 -1.31
C MET A 312 -25.32 -4.14 0.23
N LEU A 313 -24.20 -4.68 0.76
CA LEU A 313 -23.96 -4.94 2.18
C LEU A 313 -23.31 -3.75 2.89
#